data_485b26f6ecc30647fd132d1a5d96e574
#
_entry.id   485b26f6ecc30647fd132d1a5d96e574
#
_cell.length_a   1.000
_cell.length_b   1.000
_cell.length_c   1.000
_cell.angle_alpha   90.00
_cell.angle_beta   90.00
_cell.angle_gamma   90.00
#
_symmetry.space_group_name_H-M   'P 1'
#
loop_
_entity.id
_entity.type
_entity.pdbx_description
1 polymer ?
#
loop_
_entity_poly.entity_id
_entity_poly.type
_entity_poly.pdbx_seq_one_letter_code
_entity_poly.pdbx_strand_id
1 'polypeptide(L)'
;MPALGKIFVTGTTGNQGGAALRNLLKQGFHVKALVRNPAVARLDHQENLEVIKGDLNEPASYKQHLHECDGVFCNLTYIHGIDKEIRQGFELVNVSRENNVKYFVYSSVIGSDLNTGIPHWESKNKIENHIRSSGMDHTILRPSSLYENLLIPQVKSRILKGKLVLPTKKNTVQQFISSEDIGKITTTIFLNPEKYRGKTMNLASEQMDGEQLAATFSKAMGKKIKFQQLPTFITRLVMGKDLAKMFRWVNNNDACFVKDMQALKNEFPGMIGFEEWIRVHFN
;
A
#
# COMPACT_ATOMS: atom_id res chain seq x y z
N MET A 1 19.95 -11.15 16.00
CA MET A 1 18.51 -10.82 15.93
C MET A 1 18.39 -9.40 15.41
N PRO A 2 17.37 -9.05 14.62
CA PRO A 2 17.20 -7.68 14.17
C PRO A 2 17.03 -6.74 15.39
N ALA A 3 17.47 -5.49 15.27
CA ALA A 3 17.39 -4.47 16.34
C ALA A 3 15.95 -4.22 16.84
N LEU A 4 14.95 -4.47 15.98
CA LEU A 4 13.52 -4.47 16.28
C LEU A 4 13.01 -5.90 16.09
N GLY A 5 12.60 -6.57 17.17
CA GLY A 5 12.24 -7.99 17.14
C GLY A 5 10.76 -8.27 16.91
N LYS A 6 9.87 -7.45 17.47
CA LYS A 6 8.41 -7.68 17.48
C LYS A 6 7.66 -6.54 16.80
N ILE A 7 6.92 -6.85 15.73
CA ILE A 7 6.23 -5.86 14.89
C ILE A 7 4.72 -6.09 14.93
N PHE A 8 3.97 -5.03 15.25
CA PHE A 8 2.51 -5.02 15.12
C PHE A 8 2.12 -4.58 13.71
N VAL A 9 1.28 -5.37 13.04
CA VAL A 9 0.90 -5.14 11.64
C VAL A 9 -0.60 -4.99 11.50
N THR A 10 -1.05 -3.91 10.86
CA THR A 10 -2.45 -3.68 10.50
C THR A 10 -2.73 -3.98 9.04
N GLY A 11 -3.99 -4.26 8.69
CA GLY A 11 -4.39 -4.55 7.31
C GLY A 11 -3.83 -5.87 6.77
N THR A 12 -3.52 -6.82 7.61
CA THR A 12 -2.85 -8.10 7.30
C THR A 12 -3.62 -9.01 6.34
N THR A 13 -4.94 -8.85 6.21
CA THR A 13 -5.80 -9.56 5.24
C THR A 13 -5.87 -8.86 3.88
N GLY A 14 -5.25 -7.70 3.73
CA GLY A 14 -5.17 -6.95 2.48
C GLY A 14 -3.82 -7.12 1.76
N ASN A 15 -3.68 -6.50 0.58
CA ASN A 15 -2.49 -6.63 -0.26
C ASN A 15 -1.21 -6.19 0.46
N GLN A 16 -1.13 -4.95 0.93
CA GLN A 16 0.09 -4.39 1.52
C GLN A 16 0.40 -4.97 2.90
N GLY A 17 -0.60 -5.01 3.80
CA GLY A 17 -0.40 -5.57 5.15
C GLY A 17 -0.08 -7.06 5.12
N GLY A 18 -0.70 -7.81 4.19
CA GLY A 18 -0.38 -9.23 3.98
C GLY A 18 1.04 -9.43 3.44
N ALA A 19 1.49 -8.59 2.50
CA ALA A 19 2.86 -8.63 1.99
C ALA A 19 3.88 -8.27 3.07
N ALA A 20 3.62 -7.22 3.88
CA ALA A 20 4.46 -6.85 5.00
C ALA A 20 4.57 -8.01 6.02
N LEU A 21 3.43 -8.61 6.38
CA LEU A 21 3.38 -9.77 7.27
C LEU A 21 4.28 -10.91 6.77
N ARG A 22 4.11 -11.36 5.52
CA ARG A 22 4.88 -12.47 4.95
C ARG A 22 6.38 -12.18 4.93
N ASN A 23 6.77 -10.97 4.50
CA ASN A 23 8.19 -10.61 4.41
C ASN A 23 8.84 -10.44 5.79
N LEU A 24 8.14 -9.90 6.78
CA LEU A 24 8.62 -9.81 8.16
C LEU A 24 8.84 -11.21 8.76
N LEU A 25 7.87 -12.10 8.65
CA LEU A 25 8.00 -13.48 9.13
C LEU A 25 9.15 -14.22 8.46
N LYS A 26 9.31 -14.08 7.14
CA LYS A 26 10.43 -14.67 6.38
C LYS A 26 11.79 -14.19 6.86
N GLN A 27 11.90 -12.99 7.40
CA GLN A 27 13.12 -12.42 7.95
C GLN A 27 13.29 -12.67 9.46
N GLY A 28 12.41 -13.49 10.05
CA GLY A 28 12.53 -13.92 11.45
C GLY A 28 11.99 -12.93 12.48
N PHE A 29 11.22 -11.92 12.06
CA PHE A 29 10.50 -11.07 13.01
C PHE A 29 9.36 -11.83 13.68
N HIS A 30 9.09 -11.52 14.93
CA HIS A 30 7.82 -11.87 15.57
C HIS A 30 6.75 -10.87 15.13
N VAL A 31 5.64 -11.35 14.60
CA VAL A 31 4.57 -10.47 14.09
C VAL A 31 3.29 -10.65 14.87
N LYS A 32 2.76 -9.54 15.40
CA LYS A 32 1.39 -9.45 15.94
C LYS A 32 0.48 -8.91 14.84
N ALA A 33 -0.36 -9.77 14.27
CA ALA A 33 -1.26 -9.44 13.15
C ALA A 33 -2.64 -9.07 13.66
N LEU A 34 -3.02 -7.79 13.57
CA LEU A 34 -4.36 -7.34 13.93
C LEU A 34 -5.39 -7.76 12.88
N VAL A 35 -6.41 -8.51 13.30
CA VAL A 35 -7.53 -8.94 12.45
C VAL A 35 -8.86 -8.80 13.19
N ARG A 36 -9.92 -8.40 12.49
CA ARG A 36 -11.27 -8.30 13.05
C ARG A 36 -11.89 -9.68 13.32
N ASN A 37 -11.66 -10.61 12.41
CA ASN A 37 -12.18 -11.97 12.53
C ASN A 37 -11.08 -12.99 12.16
N PRO A 38 -10.40 -13.60 13.16
CA PRO A 38 -9.36 -14.59 12.93
C PRO A 38 -9.81 -15.80 12.11
N ALA A 39 -11.05 -16.24 12.27
CA ALA A 39 -11.57 -17.44 11.58
C ALA A 39 -11.62 -17.30 10.06
N VAL A 40 -11.74 -16.06 9.55
CA VAL A 40 -11.79 -15.78 8.10
C VAL A 40 -10.51 -15.14 7.57
N ALA A 41 -9.56 -14.82 8.45
CA ALA A 41 -8.31 -14.16 8.06
C ALA A 41 -7.38 -15.05 7.21
N ARG A 42 -7.55 -16.38 7.27
CA ARG A 42 -6.76 -17.39 6.52
C ARG A 42 -5.26 -17.16 6.65
N LEU A 43 -4.81 -16.82 7.86
CA LEU A 43 -3.39 -16.70 8.17
C LEU A 43 -2.90 -18.08 8.62
N ASP A 44 -1.95 -18.65 7.89
CA ASP A 44 -1.36 -19.94 8.24
C ASP A 44 -0.63 -19.85 9.57
N HIS A 45 -0.73 -20.87 10.37
CA HIS A 45 -0.03 -20.96 11.65
C HIS A 45 1.49 -20.96 11.41
N GLN A 46 2.19 -20.01 12.03
CA GLN A 46 3.63 -19.93 12.03
C GLN A 46 4.11 -19.61 13.45
N GLU A 47 5.24 -20.15 13.84
CA GLU A 47 5.79 -20.00 15.20
C GLU A 47 5.96 -18.53 15.63
N ASN A 48 6.33 -17.67 14.67
CA ASN A 48 6.58 -16.25 14.93
C ASN A 48 5.35 -15.36 14.64
N LEU A 49 4.16 -15.93 14.48
CA LEU A 49 2.92 -15.20 14.21
C LEU A 49 1.94 -15.32 15.36
N GLU A 50 1.59 -14.18 15.93
CA GLU A 50 0.47 -14.04 16.88
C GLU A 50 -0.69 -13.30 16.20
N VAL A 51 -1.84 -13.95 16.09
CA VAL A 51 -3.05 -13.35 15.50
C VAL A 51 -3.85 -12.68 16.59
N ILE A 52 -3.96 -11.35 16.54
CA ILE A 52 -4.68 -10.53 17.50
C ILE A 52 -6.09 -10.24 16.98
N LYS A 53 -7.12 -10.67 17.73
CA LYS A 53 -8.50 -10.26 17.46
C LYS A 53 -8.73 -8.85 18.00
N GLY A 54 -9.05 -7.89 17.08
CA GLY A 54 -9.38 -6.52 17.47
C GLY A 54 -9.82 -5.67 16.29
N ASP A 55 -10.32 -4.48 16.58
CA ASP A 55 -10.78 -3.51 15.59
C ASP A 55 -10.06 -2.16 15.81
N LEU A 56 -9.55 -1.55 14.76
CA LEU A 56 -8.93 -0.22 14.81
C LEU A 56 -9.88 0.90 15.27
N ASN A 57 -11.20 0.65 15.27
CA ASN A 57 -12.18 1.57 15.85
C ASN A 57 -12.32 1.42 17.38
N GLU A 58 -11.75 0.37 17.96
CA GLU A 58 -11.83 0.02 19.37
C GLU A 58 -10.42 -0.15 19.96
N PRO A 59 -9.72 0.95 20.28
CA PRO A 59 -8.33 0.90 20.77
C PRO A 59 -8.14 -0.05 21.95
N ALA A 60 -9.13 -0.18 22.83
CA ALA A 60 -9.09 -1.12 23.94
C ALA A 60 -8.91 -2.58 23.50
N SER A 61 -9.31 -2.93 22.27
CA SER A 61 -9.21 -4.30 21.75
C SER A 61 -7.79 -4.69 21.35
N TYR A 62 -6.86 -3.73 21.13
CA TYR A 62 -5.51 -4.02 20.69
C TYR A 62 -4.40 -3.30 21.49
N LYS A 63 -4.73 -2.28 22.28
CA LYS A 63 -3.77 -1.46 23.03
C LYS A 63 -2.76 -2.30 23.82
N GLN A 64 -3.23 -3.29 24.58
CA GLN A 64 -2.37 -4.14 25.41
C GLN A 64 -1.33 -4.94 24.59
N HIS A 65 -1.61 -5.23 23.33
CA HIS A 65 -0.72 -5.98 22.46
C HIS A 65 0.42 -5.14 21.90
N LEU A 66 0.36 -3.81 21.99
CA LEU A 66 1.43 -2.89 21.56
C LEU A 66 2.53 -2.75 22.62
N HIS A 67 2.26 -3.01 23.89
CA HIS A 67 3.23 -2.85 24.98
C HIS A 67 4.54 -3.63 24.76
N GLU A 68 4.47 -4.76 24.07
CA GLU A 68 5.64 -5.60 23.78
C GLU A 68 6.18 -5.41 22.35
N CYS A 69 5.65 -4.47 21.58
CA CYS A 69 6.07 -4.28 20.20
C CYS A 69 7.18 -3.23 20.09
N ASP A 70 8.22 -3.57 19.32
CA ASP A 70 9.26 -2.62 18.98
C ASP A 70 8.83 -1.70 17.84
N GLY A 71 8.00 -2.19 16.93
CA GLY A 71 7.56 -1.42 15.78
C GLY A 71 6.10 -1.67 15.38
N VAL A 72 5.56 -0.73 14.59
CA VAL A 72 4.23 -0.82 13.99
C VAL A 72 4.32 -0.61 12.49
N PHE A 73 3.72 -1.50 11.70
CA PHE A 73 3.37 -1.23 10.31
C PHE A 73 1.89 -0.89 10.21
N CYS A 74 1.62 0.37 9.89
CA CYS A 74 0.28 0.92 9.78
C CYS A 74 -0.14 0.99 8.31
N ASN A 75 -1.10 0.15 7.91
CA ASN A 75 -1.78 0.21 6.63
C ASN A 75 -3.28 0.31 6.85
N LEU A 76 -3.89 1.41 6.39
CA LEU A 76 -5.30 1.76 6.58
C LEU A 76 -6.02 1.86 5.24
N THR A 77 -7.36 1.78 5.29
CA THR A 77 -8.20 1.93 4.10
C THR A 77 -9.28 2.99 4.29
N TYR A 78 -9.43 3.85 3.30
CA TYR A 78 -10.48 4.88 3.24
C TYR A 78 -11.85 4.34 2.79
N ILE A 79 -11.93 3.08 2.33
CA ILE A 79 -13.14 2.47 1.74
C ILE A 79 -14.34 2.53 2.70
N HIS A 80 -14.07 2.48 4.00
CA HIS A 80 -15.12 2.53 5.03
C HIS A 80 -15.39 3.94 5.58
N GLY A 81 -14.84 4.97 4.93
CA GLY A 81 -15.01 6.38 5.26
C GLY A 81 -13.70 7.09 5.59
N ILE A 82 -13.57 8.29 5.06
CA ILE A 82 -12.38 9.17 5.21
C ILE A 82 -12.14 9.53 6.69
N ASP A 83 -13.18 9.99 7.38
CA ASP A 83 -13.07 10.38 8.80
C ASP A 83 -12.75 9.17 9.71
N LYS A 84 -13.23 8.00 9.33
CA LYS A 84 -12.91 6.75 10.02
C LYS A 84 -11.44 6.40 9.87
N GLU A 85 -10.89 6.51 8.67
CA GLU A 85 -9.46 6.29 8.40
C GLU A 85 -8.58 7.25 9.21
N ILE A 86 -8.94 8.54 9.25
CA ILE A 86 -8.21 9.56 10.03
C ILE A 86 -8.21 9.20 11.50
N ARG A 87 -9.37 8.89 12.09
CA ARG A 87 -9.47 8.49 13.49
C ARG A 87 -8.62 7.25 13.79
N GLN A 88 -8.75 6.20 12.98
CA GLN A 88 -7.97 4.98 13.15
C GLN A 88 -6.46 5.26 13.11
N GLY A 89 -6.02 6.13 12.19
CA GLY A 89 -4.61 6.52 12.09
C GLY A 89 -4.14 7.29 13.32
N PHE A 90 -4.89 8.29 13.75
CA PHE A 90 -4.56 9.09 14.92
C PHE A 90 -4.52 8.24 16.20
N GLU A 91 -5.54 7.41 16.43
CA GLU A 91 -5.61 6.53 17.59
C GLU A 91 -4.44 5.52 17.60
N LEU A 92 -4.12 4.89 16.47
CA LEU A 92 -3.03 3.94 16.43
C LEU A 92 -1.68 4.60 16.73
N VAL A 93 -1.43 5.82 16.23
CA VAL A 93 -0.23 6.59 16.55
C VAL A 93 -0.18 6.92 18.05
N ASN A 94 -1.28 7.43 18.61
CA ASN A 94 -1.34 7.82 20.03
C ASN A 94 -1.11 6.61 20.95
N VAL A 95 -1.79 5.51 20.68
CA VAL A 95 -1.66 4.27 21.45
C VAL A 95 -0.26 3.66 21.31
N SER A 96 0.35 3.75 20.13
CA SER A 96 1.73 3.28 19.91
C SER A 96 2.72 4.09 20.75
N ARG A 97 2.57 5.42 20.78
CA ARG A 97 3.41 6.30 21.62
C ARG A 97 3.23 6.01 23.10
N GLU A 98 1.99 5.86 23.58
CA GLU A 98 1.68 5.55 24.97
C GLU A 98 2.28 4.20 25.43
N ASN A 99 2.45 3.25 24.50
CA ASN A 99 3.04 1.95 24.75
C ASN A 99 4.56 1.89 24.47
N ASN A 100 5.20 3.05 24.24
CA ASN A 100 6.64 3.15 23.99
C ASN A 100 7.11 2.34 22.77
N VAL A 101 6.28 2.21 21.74
CA VAL A 101 6.68 1.64 20.45
C VAL A 101 7.83 2.49 19.88
N LYS A 102 8.94 1.85 19.52
CA LYS A 102 10.18 2.53 19.12
C LYS A 102 10.13 3.07 17.70
N TYR A 103 9.38 2.42 16.79
CA TYR A 103 9.41 2.77 15.38
C TYR A 103 8.05 2.59 14.69
N PHE A 104 7.64 3.57 13.89
CA PHE A 104 6.35 3.58 13.22
C PHE A 104 6.51 3.68 11.70
N VAL A 105 6.11 2.67 10.94
CA VAL A 105 6.10 2.70 9.48
C VAL A 105 4.66 2.86 8.99
N TYR A 106 4.39 3.92 8.25
CA TYR A 106 3.06 4.22 7.72
C TYR A 106 3.00 4.06 6.20
N SER A 107 2.05 3.28 5.70
CA SER A 107 1.73 3.23 4.28
C SER A 107 0.67 4.28 3.93
N SER A 108 1.14 5.38 3.39
CA SER A 108 0.37 6.50 2.87
C SER A 108 0.01 6.28 1.39
N VAL A 109 0.02 7.34 0.58
CA VAL A 109 -0.16 7.32 -0.87
C VAL A 109 0.68 8.40 -1.54
N ILE A 110 1.17 8.13 -2.72
CA ILE A 110 1.89 9.11 -3.54
C ILE A 110 0.99 10.32 -3.85
N GLY A 111 1.54 11.54 -3.74
CA GLY A 111 0.78 12.78 -3.98
C GLY A 111 -0.09 13.26 -2.81
N SER A 112 -0.05 12.62 -1.65
CA SER A 112 -0.82 13.03 -0.45
C SER A 112 -0.57 14.47 -0.02
N ASP A 113 0.64 15.01 -0.25
CA ASP A 113 1.09 16.34 0.15
C ASP A 113 0.80 17.46 -0.87
N LEU A 114 0.10 17.17 -1.96
CA LEU A 114 -0.12 18.13 -3.05
C LEU A 114 -1.32 19.05 -2.89
N ASN A 115 -2.09 18.93 -1.80
CA ASN A 115 -3.30 19.72 -1.55
C ASN A 115 -4.28 19.70 -2.74
N THR A 116 -4.50 18.51 -3.32
CA THR A 116 -5.33 18.34 -4.51
C THR A 116 -6.82 18.42 -4.22
N GLY A 117 -7.18 18.35 -2.94
CA GLY A 117 -8.54 18.18 -2.45
C GLY A 117 -9.14 16.80 -2.80
N ILE A 118 -8.34 15.81 -3.20
CA ILE A 118 -8.77 14.42 -3.37
C ILE A 118 -8.93 13.82 -1.97
N PRO A 119 -10.15 13.42 -1.55
CA PRO A 119 -10.43 13.11 -0.15
C PRO A 119 -9.49 12.07 0.48
N HIS A 120 -9.23 10.95 -0.21
CA HIS A 120 -8.35 9.90 0.33
C HIS A 120 -6.85 10.25 0.29
N TRP A 121 -6.40 11.26 -0.51
CA TRP A 121 -5.03 11.79 -0.41
C TRP A 121 -4.91 12.73 0.78
N GLU A 122 -5.93 13.57 0.98
CA GLU A 122 -5.97 14.51 2.11
C GLU A 122 -6.06 13.78 3.46
N SER A 123 -6.81 12.67 3.54
CA SER A 123 -6.84 11.86 4.78
C SER A 123 -5.47 11.28 5.12
N LYS A 124 -4.77 10.77 4.12
CA LYS A 124 -3.42 10.25 4.28
C LYS A 124 -2.46 11.34 4.75
N ASN A 125 -2.51 12.53 4.15
CA ASN A 125 -1.68 13.68 4.56
C ASN A 125 -1.94 14.11 6.01
N LYS A 126 -3.20 14.11 6.44
CA LYS A 126 -3.54 14.41 7.85
C LYS A 126 -2.89 13.41 8.81
N ILE A 127 -2.91 12.11 8.47
CA ILE A 127 -2.27 11.07 9.28
C ILE A 127 -0.75 11.23 9.26
N GLU A 128 -0.14 11.51 8.11
CA GLU A 128 1.30 11.81 8.00
C GLU A 128 1.71 12.97 8.93
N ASN A 129 0.95 14.05 8.92
CA ASN A 129 1.22 15.21 9.75
C ASN A 129 1.08 14.88 11.25
N HIS A 130 0.10 14.06 11.62
CA HIS A 130 -0.07 13.58 12.99
C HIS A 130 1.12 12.71 13.44
N ILE A 131 1.61 11.82 12.55
CA ILE A 131 2.81 11.00 12.82
C ILE A 131 4.02 11.91 13.05
N ARG A 132 4.27 12.90 12.18
CA ARG A 132 5.40 13.83 12.33
C ARG A 132 5.33 14.63 13.63
N SER A 133 4.12 15.06 14.02
CA SER A 133 3.92 15.84 15.26
C SER A 133 3.94 14.98 16.53
N SER A 134 3.86 13.66 16.42
CA SER A 134 3.84 12.75 17.58
C SER A 134 5.18 12.63 18.30
N GLY A 135 6.28 12.99 17.63
CA GLY A 135 7.65 12.82 18.13
C GLY A 135 8.18 11.39 18.03
N MET A 136 7.40 10.43 17.49
CA MET A 136 7.85 9.05 17.30
C MET A 136 8.85 8.94 16.15
N ASP A 137 9.83 8.06 16.29
CA ASP A 137 10.67 7.65 15.16
C ASP A 137 9.81 6.94 14.12
N HIS A 138 9.90 7.39 12.88
CA HIS A 138 8.98 6.92 11.84
C HIS A 138 9.59 6.90 10.44
N THR A 139 8.96 6.15 9.55
CA THR A 139 9.10 6.26 8.10
C THR A 139 7.73 6.29 7.45
N ILE A 140 7.54 7.19 6.49
CA ILE A 140 6.31 7.28 5.70
C ILE A 140 6.59 6.77 4.29
N LEU A 141 5.86 5.74 3.88
CA LEU A 141 5.89 5.19 2.53
C LEU A 141 4.73 5.76 1.74
N ARG A 142 5.00 6.26 0.55
CA ARG A 142 3.99 6.75 -0.40
C ARG A 142 4.01 5.92 -1.67
N PRO A 143 3.37 4.75 -1.66
CA PRO A 143 3.29 3.91 -2.85
C PRO A 143 2.47 4.57 -3.96
N SER A 144 2.90 4.33 -5.20
CA SER A 144 2.15 4.61 -6.41
C SER A 144 0.99 3.62 -6.62
N SER A 145 0.39 3.59 -7.81
CA SER A 145 -0.69 2.65 -8.11
C SER A 145 -0.24 1.20 -7.92
N LEU A 146 -1.01 0.42 -7.18
CA LEU A 146 -0.68 -1.00 -6.97
C LEU A 146 -1.00 -1.83 -8.22
N TYR A 147 -0.12 -2.76 -8.59
CA TYR A 147 -0.41 -3.78 -9.59
C TYR A 147 -1.67 -4.58 -9.25
N GLU A 148 -1.90 -4.86 -7.98
CA GLU A 148 -3.03 -5.63 -7.46
C GLU A 148 -4.40 -4.99 -7.74
N ASN A 149 -4.45 -3.70 -8.07
CA ASN A 149 -5.67 -3.05 -8.56
C ASN A 149 -6.18 -3.69 -9.87
N LEU A 150 -5.28 -4.32 -10.64
CA LEU A 150 -5.62 -5.05 -11.86
C LEU A 150 -6.21 -6.45 -11.58
N LEU A 151 -6.10 -6.94 -10.33
CA LEU A 151 -6.71 -8.19 -9.88
C LEU A 151 -8.15 -8.02 -9.39
N ILE A 152 -8.65 -6.79 -9.26
CA ILE A 152 -10.06 -6.53 -8.94
C ILE A 152 -10.92 -7.36 -9.93
N PRO A 153 -11.88 -8.17 -9.46
CA PRO A 153 -12.56 -9.18 -10.28
C PRO A 153 -13.11 -8.64 -11.61
N GLN A 154 -13.69 -7.44 -11.59
CA GLN A 154 -14.25 -6.78 -12.79
C GLN A 154 -13.16 -6.36 -13.78
N VAL A 155 -11.98 -5.92 -13.28
CA VAL A 155 -10.84 -5.53 -14.12
C VAL A 155 -10.18 -6.78 -14.69
N LYS A 156 -9.84 -7.76 -13.83
CA LYS A 156 -9.23 -9.03 -14.23
C LYS A 156 -10.06 -9.75 -15.29
N SER A 157 -11.38 -9.87 -15.09
CA SER A 157 -12.29 -10.51 -16.06
C SER A 157 -12.24 -9.86 -17.43
N ARG A 158 -12.15 -8.52 -17.52
CA ARG A 158 -12.04 -7.79 -18.79
C ARG A 158 -10.67 -8.03 -19.45
N ILE A 159 -9.58 -8.04 -18.69
CA ILE A 159 -8.24 -8.35 -19.20
C ILE A 159 -8.22 -9.77 -19.77
N LEU A 160 -8.79 -10.74 -19.07
CA LEU A 160 -8.92 -12.12 -19.53
C LEU A 160 -9.75 -12.23 -20.83
N LYS A 161 -10.64 -11.28 -21.13
CA LYS A 161 -11.40 -11.14 -22.38
C LYS A 161 -10.72 -10.26 -23.42
N GLY A 162 -9.44 -9.90 -23.25
CA GLY A 162 -8.65 -9.12 -24.21
C GLY A 162 -8.84 -7.61 -24.13
N LYS A 163 -9.37 -7.05 -23.02
CA LYS A 163 -9.64 -5.62 -22.87
C LYS A 163 -9.10 -5.09 -21.55
N LEU A 164 -8.12 -4.19 -21.60
CA LEU A 164 -7.66 -3.40 -20.45
C LEU A 164 -8.49 -2.11 -20.40
N VAL A 165 -9.45 -2.05 -19.47
CA VAL A 165 -10.36 -0.92 -19.34
C VAL A 165 -10.02 -0.13 -18.08
N LEU A 166 -9.47 1.08 -18.25
CA LEU A 166 -9.04 1.96 -17.14
C LEU A 166 -9.62 3.37 -17.30
N PRO A 167 -9.79 4.13 -16.18
CA PRO A 167 -10.27 5.51 -16.22
C PRO A 167 -9.27 6.53 -16.77
N THR A 168 -8.01 6.14 -16.93
CA THR A 168 -6.96 7.01 -17.46
C THR A 168 -7.05 7.14 -18.97
N LYS A 169 -6.60 8.29 -19.50
CA LYS A 169 -6.42 8.45 -20.94
C LYS A 169 -5.35 7.48 -21.43
N LYS A 170 -5.40 7.15 -22.71
CA LYS A 170 -4.49 6.22 -23.38
C LYS A 170 -3.01 6.54 -23.15
N ASN A 171 -2.67 7.83 -23.24
CA ASN A 171 -1.31 8.36 -23.14
C ASN A 171 -0.99 8.98 -21.76
N THR A 172 -1.86 8.81 -20.77
CA THR A 172 -1.56 9.25 -19.40
C THR A 172 -0.57 8.29 -18.77
N VAL A 173 0.62 8.79 -18.50
CA VAL A 173 1.67 8.03 -17.83
C VAL A 173 1.37 7.93 -16.34
N GLN A 174 1.50 6.75 -15.79
CA GLN A 174 1.35 6.46 -14.36
C GLN A 174 2.51 5.62 -13.86
N GLN A 175 2.78 5.73 -12.58
CA GLN A 175 3.75 4.89 -11.89
C GLN A 175 3.04 3.78 -11.12
N PHE A 176 3.69 2.63 -11.03
CA PHE A 176 3.15 1.42 -10.43
C PHE A 176 4.17 0.74 -9.51
N ILE A 177 3.65 -0.05 -8.56
CA ILE A 177 4.46 -0.90 -7.67
C ILE A 177 3.65 -2.13 -7.25
N SER A 178 4.31 -3.25 -6.95
CA SER A 178 3.63 -4.39 -6.33
C SER A 178 3.50 -4.22 -4.82
N SER A 179 2.46 -4.79 -4.23
CA SER A 179 2.34 -4.86 -2.78
C SER A 179 3.45 -5.71 -2.15
N GLU A 180 3.96 -6.70 -2.87
CA GLU A 180 5.07 -7.53 -2.41
C GLU A 180 6.35 -6.71 -2.25
N ASP A 181 6.63 -5.77 -3.17
CA ASP A 181 7.77 -4.86 -3.04
C ASP A 181 7.61 -3.91 -1.86
N ILE A 182 6.39 -3.43 -1.59
CA ILE A 182 6.12 -2.64 -0.38
C ILE A 182 6.41 -3.46 0.89
N GLY A 183 6.06 -4.74 0.90
CA GLY A 183 6.38 -5.66 1.99
C GLY A 183 7.89 -5.82 2.20
N LYS A 184 8.67 -6.03 1.13
CA LYS A 184 10.13 -6.10 1.17
C LYS A 184 10.76 -4.80 1.68
N ILE A 185 10.30 -3.65 1.14
CA ILE A 185 10.76 -2.32 1.55
C ILE A 185 10.46 -2.09 3.03
N THR A 186 9.24 -2.39 3.50
CA THR A 186 8.85 -2.30 4.90
C THR A 186 9.77 -3.11 5.80
N THR A 187 10.07 -4.34 5.40
CA THR A 187 10.97 -5.22 6.13
C THR A 187 12.40 -4.69 6.17
N THR A 188 12.91 -4.18 5.04
CA THR A 188 14.24 -3.55 4.97
C THR A 188 14.35 -2.34 5.90
N ILE A 189 13.27 -1.56 6.04
CA ILE A 189 13.20 -0.42 6.95
C ILE A 189 13.30 -0.89 8.41
N PHE A 190 12.56 -1.91 8.81
CA PHE A 190 12.63 -2.45 10.17
C PHE A 190 13.99 -3.11 10.50
N LEU A 191 14.69 -3.63 9.49
CA LEU A 191 16.06 -4.12 9.64
C LEU A 191 17.08 -2.98 9.82
N ASN A 192 16.79 -1.78 9.28
CA ASN A 192 17.71 -0.65 9.24
C ASN A 192 17.03 0.67 9.66
N PRO A 193 16.38 0.73 10.84
CA PRO A 193 15.53 1.86 11.22
C PRO A 193 16.28 3.20 11.24
N GLU A 194 17.55 3.22 11.66
CA GLU A 194 18.37 4.43 11.70
C GLU A 194 18.56 5.06 10.30
N LYS A 195 18.71 4.23 9.27
CA LYS A 195 18.89 4.69 7.88
C LYS A 195 17.64 5.40 7.36
N TYR A 196 16.44 5.00 7.82
CA TYR A 196 15.17 5.45 7.29
C TYR A 196 14.39 6.39 8.22
N ARG A 197 14.91 6.67 9.41
CA ARG A 197 14.29 7.53 10.42
C ARG A 197 13.93 8.90 9.84
N GLY A 198 12.68 9.30 10.04
CA GLY A 198 12.13 10.60 9.61
C GLY A 198 11.92 10.73 8.09
N LYS A 199 12.22 9.70 7.30
CA LYS A 199 12.08 9.79 5.85
C LYS A 199 10.63 9.62 5.40
N THR A 200 10.29 10.36 4.35
CA THR A 200 9.10 10.14 3.52
C THR A 200 9.56 9.70 2.14
N MET A 201 9.10 8.56 1.67
CA MET A 201 9.59 7.91 0.45
C MET A 201 8.47 7.66 -0.54
N ASN A 202 8.56 8.26 -1.71
CA ASN A 202 7.70 7.91 -2.86
C ASN A 202 8.19 6.60 -3.46
N LEU A 203 7.28 5.65 -3.70
CA LEU A 203 7.63 4.31 -4.15
C LEU A 203 6.96 3.97 -5.49
N ALA A 204 7.78 3.58 -6.47
CA ALA A 204 7.35 3.05 -7.76
C ALA A 204 8.42 2.12 -8.33
N SER A 205 8.01 1.04 -9.01
CA SER A 205 8.92 0.12 -9.71
C SER A 205 8.85 0.26 -11.22
N GLU A 206 7.73 0.71 -11.76
CA GLU A 206 7.50 0.86 -13.20
C GLU A 206 6.73 2.14 -13.52
N GLN A 207 6.91 2.61 -14.77
CA GLN A 207 6.21 3.77 -15.30
C GLN A 207 5.68 3.43 -16.70
N MET A 208 4.37 3.53 -16.89
CA MET A 208 3.72 3.14 -18.14
C MET A 208 2.47 3.96 -18.41
N ASP A 209 2.17 4.18 -19.67
CA ASP A 209 0.86 4.63 -20.13
C ASP A 209 -0.09 3.45 -20.42
N GLY A 210 -1.32 3.74 -20.83
CA GLY A 210 -2.33 2.71 -21.08
C GLY A 210 -1.98 1.76 -22.23
N GLU A 211 -1.27 2.25 -23.27
CA GLU A 211 -0.84 1.40 -24.39
C GLU A 211 0.30 0.49 -23.99
N GLN A 212 1.28 1.00 -23.28
CA GLN A 212 2.41 0.23 -22.76
C GLN A 212 1.92 -0.86 -21.81
N LEU A 213 0.96 -0.55 -20.93
CA LEU A 213 0.30 -1.54 -20.07
C LEU A 213 -0.35 -2.66 -20.90
N ALA A 214 -1.16 -2.30 -21.91
CA ALA A 214 -1.82 -3.28 -22.77
C ALA A 214 -0.84 -4.10 -23.61
N ALA A 215 0.25 -3.50 -24.08
CA ALA A 215 1.31 -4.19 -24.80
C ALA A 215 2.04 -5.20 -23.91
N THR A 216 2.37 -4.82 -22.66
CA THR A 216 3.02 -5.71 -21.69
C THR A 216 2.11 -6.89 -21.34
N PHE A 217 0.81 -6.65 -21.11
CA PHE A 217 -0.15 -7.73 -20.95
C PHE A 217 -0.21 -8.65 -22.18
N SER A 218 -0.24 -8.07 -23.38
CA SER A 218 -0.29 -8.86 -24.62
C SER A 218 0.92 -9.77 -24.76
N LYS A 219 2.11 -9.27 -24.47
CA LYS A 219 3.37 -10.01 -24.49
C LYS A 219 3.37 -11.12 -23.44
N ALA A 220 3.05 -10.79 -22.19
CA ALA A 220 3.11 -11.73 -21.07
C ALA A 220 2.08 -12.88 -21.19
N MET A 221 0.88 -12.58 -21.73
CA MET A 221 -0.21 -13.56 -21.84
C MET A 221 -0.27 -14.26 -23.22
N GLY A 222 0.59 -13.91 -24.16
CA GLY A 222 0.60 -14.49 -25.51
C GLY A 222 -0.68 -14.21 -26.33
N LYS A 223 -1.45 -13.17 -25.98
CA LYS A 223 -2.69 -12.80 -26.68
C LYS A 223 -2.89 -11.30 -26.76
N LYS A 224 -3.63 -10.83 -27.76
CA LYS A 224 -3.89 -9.40 -27.98
C LYS A 224 -4.77 -8.83 -26.88
N ILE A 225 -4.27 -7.88 -26.10
CA ILE A 225 -5.00 -7.05 -25.14
C ILE A 225 -5.09 -5.64 -25.72
N LYS A 226 -6.30 -5.06 -25.75
CA LYS A 226 -6.52 -3.70 -26.23
C LYS A 226 -6.84 -2.78 -25.07
N PHE A 227 -6.13 -1.63 -25.00
CA PHE A 227 -6.51 -0.57 -24.07
C PHE A 227 -7.83 0.07 -24.46
N GLN A 228 -8.67 0.36 -23.49
CA GLN A 228 -9.91 1.09 -23.64
C GLN A 228 -10.10 2.04 -22.46
N GLN A 229 -10.24 3.33 -22.74
CA GLN A 229 -10.54 4.31 -21.70
C GLN A 229 -11.98 4.14 -21.19
N LEU A 230 -12.14 4.09 -19.87
CA LEU A 230 -13.46 4.21 -19.24
C LEU A 230 -13.88 5.68 -19.21
N PRO A 231 -15.01 6.08 -19.82
CA PRO A 231 -15.46 7.46 -19.80
C PRO A 231 -15.63 8.01 -18.38
N THR A 232 -15.30 9.29 -18.18
CA THR A 232 -15.29 9.92 -16.85
C THR A 232 -16.64 9.85 -16.12
N PHE A 233 -17.76 9.98 -16.86
CA PHE A 233 -19.09 9.89 -16.24
C PHE A 233 -19.38 8.47 -15.73
N ILE A 234 -18.94 7.43 -16.46
CA ILE A 234 -19.04 6.03 -16.00
C ILE A 234 -18.14 5.80 -14.81
N THR A 235 -16.90 6.35 -14.82
CA THR A 235 -15.99 6.27 -13.67
C THR A 235 -16.66 6.78 -12.39
N ARG A 236 -17.36 7.93 -12.48
CA ARG A 236 -18.07 8.50 -11.32
C ARG A 236 -19.22 7.59 -10.84
N LEU A 237 -19.93 6.98 -11.75
CA LEU A 237 -21.07 6.09 -11.42
C LEU A 237 -20.59 4.78 -10.78
N VAL A 238 -19.50 4.19 -11.30
CA VAL A 238 -19.03 2.86 -10.90
C VAL A 238 -18.06 2.92 -9.73
N MET A 239 -17.19 3.92 -9.68
CA MET A 239 -16.09 4.02 -8.70
C MET A 239 -16.30 5.11 -7.64
N GLY A 240 -17.36 5.90 -7.76
CA GLY A 240 -17.68 7.00 -6.83
C GLY A 240 -16.96 8.32 -7.13
N LYS A 241 -17.34 9.35 -6.36
CA LYS A 241 -16.88 10.74 -6.60
C LYS A 241 -15.39 10.93 -6.32
N ASP A 242 -14.86 10.27 -5.29
CA ASP A 242 -13.47 10.39 -4.84
C ASP A 242 -12.50 9.87 -5.91
N LEU A 243 -12.66 8.60 -6.33
CA LEU A 243 -11.84 8.03 -7.39
C LEU A 243 -12.01 8.74 -8.74
N ALA A 244 -13.23 9.20 -9.07
CA ALA A 244 -13.44 10.00 -10.28
C ALA A 244 -12.67 11.33 -10.24
N LYS A 245 -12.58 12.00 -9.06
CA LYS A 245 -11.77 13.20 -8.87
C LYS A 245 -10.29 12.88 -9.03
N MET A 246 -9.80 11.79 -8.41
CA MET A 246 -8.43 11.34 -8.54
C MET A 246 -8.05 11.07 -10.01
N PHE A 247 -8.83 10.28 -10.74
CA PHE A 247 -8.53 9.98 -12.14
C PHE A 247 -8.62 11.22 -13.06
N ARG A 248 -9.50 12.17 -12.74
CA ARG A 248 -9.51 13.47 -13.46
C ARG A 248 -8.21 14.22 -13.22
N TRP A 249 -7.72 14.26 -11.98
CA TRP A 249 -6.47 14.90 -11.64
C TRP A 249 -5.29 14.20 -12.35
N VAL A 250 -5.19 12.86 -12.25
CA VAL A 250 -4.15 12.05 -12.90
C VAL A 250 -4.14 12.24 -14.42
N ASN A 251 -5.32 12.36 -15.06
CA ASN A 251 -5.44 12.59 -16.49
C ASN A 251 -5.01 13.99 -16.98
N ASN A 252 -4.86 14.94 -16.07
CA ASN A 252 -4.49 16.33 -16.38
C ASN A 252 -3.13 16.72 -15.79
N ASN A 253 -2.52 15.84 -15.01
CA ASN A 253 -1.21 16.09 -14.38
C ASN A 253 -0.40 14.79 -14.48
N ASP A 254 0.85 14.89 -14.90
CA ASP A 254 1.72 13.71 -14.90
C ASP A 254 1.91 13.20 -13.47
N ALA A 255 1.42 12.00 -13.21
CA ALA A 255 1.52 11.35 -11.90
C ALA A 255 2.86 10.60 -11.74
N CYS A 256 3.97 11.24 -12.15
CA CYS A 256 5.33 10.70 -12.12
C CYS A 256 6.14 11.33 -10.99
N PHE A 257 5.92 10.87 -9.77
CA PHE A 257 6.50 11.45 -8.55
C PHE A 257 7.89 10.89 -8.21
N VAL A 258 8.17 9.64 -8.57
CA VAL A 258 9.50 9.04 -8.44
C VAL A 258 10.29 9.42 -9.67
N LYS A 259 11.24 10.36 -9.52
CA LYS A 259 12.04 10.87 -10.65
C LYS A 259 13.19 9.94 -11.02
N ASP A 260 13.77 9.26 -10.03
CA ASP A 260 14.84 8.29 -10.21
C ASP A 260 14.42 6.92 -9.69
N MET A 261 13.75 6.15 -10.54
CA MET A 261 13.35 4.78 -10.21
C MET A 261 14.55 3.83 -10.15
N GLN A 262 15.65 4.15 -10.87
CA GLN A 262 16.84 3.31 -10.81
C GLN A 262 17.52 3.41 -9.45
N ALA A 263 17.60 4.62 -8.87
CA ALA A 263 18.11 4.80 -7.51
C ALA A 263 17.25 4.01 -6.50
N LEU A 264 15.92 4.03 -6.66
CA LEU A 264 15.02 3.27 -5.80
C LEU A 264 15.23 1.74 -5.95
N LYS A 265 15.39 1.24 -7.17
CA LYS A 265 15.70 -0.17 -7.44
C LYS A 265 17.07 -0.60 -6.89
N ASN A 266 18.05 0.29 -6.93
CA ASN A 266 19.37 0.05 -6.33
C ASN A 266 19.30 0.02 -4.80
N GLU A 267 18.49 0.90 -4.20
CA GLU A 267 18.23 0.94 -2.75
C GLU A 267 17.50 -0.31 -2.26
N PHE A 268 16.54 -0.81 -3.05
CA PHE A 268 15.72 -1.99 -2.76
C PHE A 268 15.81 -3.00 -3.90
N PRO A 269 16.88 -3.81 -3.95
CA PRO A 269 17.07 -4.77 -5.04
C PRO A 269 16.01 -5.87 -5.02
N GLY A 270 15.73 -6.44 -6.19
CA GLY A 270 14.76 -7.52 -6.34
C GLY A 270 13.28 -7.07 -6.34
N MET A 271 13.02 -5.81 -6.73
CA MET A 271 11.66 -5.35 -7.03
C MET A 271 11.14 -6.09 -8.27
N ILE A 272 9.88 -6.54 -8.21
CA ILE A 272 9.26 -7.32 -9.29
C ILE A 272 8.91 -6.44 -10.48
N GLY A 273 9.30 -6.87 -11.69
CA GLY A 273 8.89 -6.22 -12.93
C GLY A 273 7.43 -6.53 -13.28
N PHE A 274 6.76 -5.61 -13.98
CA PHE A 274 5.33 -5.76 -14.29
C PHE A 274 5.05 -6.99 -15.17
N GLU A 275 5.91 -7.29 -16.14
CA GLU A 275 5.76 -8.48 -17.00
C GLU A 275 5.84 -9.78 -16.18
N GLU A 276 6.78 -9.87 -15.25
CA GLU A 276 6.93 -11.00 -14.34
C GLU A 276 5.70 -11.14 -13.43
N TRP A 277 5.24 -10.03 -12.86
CA TRP A 277 4.04 -10.00 -12.03
C TRP A 277 2.79 -10.50 -12.78
N ILE A 278 2.62 -10.12 -14.07
CA ILE A 278 1.53 -10.62 -14.91
C ILE A 278 1.61 -12.14 -15.06
N ARG A 279 2.79 -12.69 -15.33
CA ARG A 279 2.98 -14.14 -15.51
C ARG A 279 2.56 -14.93 -14.27
N VAL A 280 2.78 -14.40 -13.08
CA VAL A 280 2.39 -15.03 -11.82
C VAL A 280 0.87 -14.99 -11.60
N HIS A 281 0.19 -13.91 -12.02
CA HIS A 281 -1.20 -13.66 -11.62
C HIS A 281 -2.25 -13.88 -12.72
N PHE A 282 -1.84 -14.02 -13.99
CA PHE A 282 -2.75 -14.12 -15.13
C PHE A 282 -2.54 -15.37 -16.01
N ASN A 283 -1.56 -16.22 -15.71
CA ASN A 283 -1.33 -17.51 -16.37
C ASN A 283 -1.98 -18.65 -15.61
#